data_cd7c639e96038344c56891e58d9435a2
#
_entry.id   cd7c639e96038344c56891e58d9435a2
#
_cell.length_a   1.000
_cell.length_b   1.000
_cell.length_c   1.000
_cell.angle_alpha   90.00
_cell.angle_beta   90.00
_cell.angle_gamma   90.00
#
_symmetry.space_group_name_H-M   'P 1'
#
loop_
_entity.id
_entity.type
_entity.pdbx_description
1 polymer ?
#
loop_
_entity_poly.entity_id
_entity_poly.type
_entity_poly.pdbx_seq_one_letter_code
_entity_poly.pdbx_strand_id
1 'polypeptide(L)'
;QTLINRLYQALLESSVWNKTLLVVVYDEHCGFYDHVPPPAAADDHPLLRRYGCRVPALIVSPWTRRGSVAHTVFDHTSIIKTVLLRFCRRPDGTIPDMGARVAAANHLGGLLVEPAPRPAPPQTDLLALSERVVSQRAVASVAARASPATLDPNEFQRGLLACQRELLARQPYSSPPIESISVKSGQ
;
A
#
# COMPACT_ATOMS: atom_id res chain seq x y z
N GLN A 1 10.70 4.54 -4.68
CA GLN A 1 11.24 3.40 -5.46
C GLN A 1 12.62 2.97 -4.95
N THR A 2 13.56 3.89 -4.73
CA THR A 2 14.91 3.55 -4.24
C THR A 2 14.91 2.76 -2.94
N LEU A 3 14.05 3.13 -1.97
CA LEU A 3 13.91 2.41 -0.72
C LEU A 3 13.40 0.97 -0.95
N ILE A 4 12.37 0.82 -1.78
CA ILE A 4 11.79 -0.50 -2.08
C ILE A 4 12.83 -1.40 -2.75
N ASN A 5 13.58 -0.85 -3.71
CA ASN A 5 14.65 -1.61 -4.38
C ASN A 5 15.74 -2.05 -3.40
N ARG A 6 16.21 -1.16 -2.53
CA ARG A 6 17.22 -1.49 -1.51
C ARG A 6 16.74 -2.57 -0.56
N LEU A 7 15.49 -2.46 -0.10
CA LEU A 7 14.88 -3.45 0.78
C LEU A 7 14.77 -4.81 0.06
N TYR A 8 14.31 -4.81 -1.18
CA TYR A 8 14.18 -6.02 -1.98
C TYR A 8 15.56 -6.69 -2.20
N GLN A 9 16.58 -5.93 -2.56
CA GLN A 9 17.95 -6.45 -2.70
C GLN A 9 18.46 -7.07 -1.40
N ALA A 10 18.32 -6.35 -0.28
CA ALA A 10 18.74 -6.87 1.02
C ALA A 10 18.02 -8.17 1.40
N LEU A 11 16.74 -8.31 1.05
CA LEU A 11 15.97 -9.54 1.28
C LEU A 11 16.46 -10.69 0.40
N LEU A 12 16.76 -10.42 -0.87
CA LEU A 12 17.29 -11.44 -1.80
C LEU A 12 18.63 -12.01 -1.35
N GLU A 13 19.48 -11.16 -0.76
CA GLU A 13 20.80 -11.55 -0.24
C GLU A 13 20.74 -12.21 1.14
N SER A 14 19.59 -12.12 1.81
CA SER A 14 19.44 -12.61 3.17
C SER A 14 19.18 -14.11 3.24
N SER A 15 19.63 -14.75 4.31
CA SER A 15 19.31 -16.15 4.64
C SER A 15 17.83 -16.42 4.90
N VAL A 16 17.04 -15.34 5.10
CA VAL A 16 15.61 -15.43 5.38
C VAL A 16 14.73 -15.28 4.12
N TRP A 17 15.32 -15.10 2.94
CA TRP A 17 14.56 -14.97 1.69
C TRP A 17 13.50 -16.06 1.52
N ASN A 18 13.85 -17.33 1.75
CA ASN A 18 12.92 -18.46 1.64
C ASN A 18 11.76 -18.46 2.68
N LYS A 19 11.80 -17.56 3.66
CA LYS A 19 10.78 -17.41 4.70
C LYS A 19 10.10 -16.05 4.65
N THR A 20 10.34 -15.27 3.57
CA THR A 20 9.89 -13.88 3.46
C THR A 20 8.63 -13.76 2.61
N LEU A 21 7.70 -12.97 3.12
CA LEU A 21 6.59 -12.37 2.38
C LEU A 21 6.69 -10.85 2.55
N LEU A 22 7.15 -10.15 1.52
CA LEU A 22 7.18 -8.69 1.49
C LEU A 22 5.87 -8.18 0.89
N VAL A 23 5.18 -7.35 1.63
CA VAL A 23 3.97 -6.64 1.19
C VAL A 23 4.28 -5.15 1.11
N VAL A 24 4.12 -4.58 -0.07
CA VAL A 24 4.21 -3.14 -0.30
C VAL A 24 2.83 -2.68 -0.73
N VAL A 25 2.19 -1.85 0.06
CA VAL A 25 0.82 -1.38 -0.18
C VAL A 25 0.74 0.10 0.16
N TYR A 26 -0.09 0.83 -0.57
CA TYR A 26 -0.41 2.21 -0.20
C TYR A 26 -1.39 2.20 0.97
N ASP A 27 -1.22 3.15 1.87
CA ASP A 27 -2.07 3.32 3.05
C ASP A 27 -3.48 3.81 2.68
N GLU A 28 -3.58 4.68 1.66
CA GLU A 28 -4.85 5.19 1.14
C GLU A 28 -4.69 5.63 -0.33
N HIS A 29 -5.78 6.04 -0.97
CA HIS A 29 -5.80 6.34 -2.42
C HIS A 29 -5.29 7.74 -2.78
N CYS A 30 -4.87 8.58 -1.85
CA CYS A 30 -4.35 9.94 -2.05
C CYS A 30 -5.28 10.84 -2.90
N GLY A 31 -6.59 10.61 -2.90
CA GLY A 31 -7.54 11.34 -3.73
C GLY A 31 -7.53 10.96 -5.21
N PHE A 32 -6.80 9.92 -5.60
CA PHE A 32 -6.86 9.42 -6.97
C PHE A 32 -8.22 8.78 -7.28
N TYR A 33 -8.75 9.10 -8.45
CA TYR A 33 -9.98 8.50 -8.95
C TYR A 33 -9.77 7.02 -9.29
N ASP A 34 -10.73 6.18 -8.91
CA ASP A 34 -10.85 4.81 -9.37
C ASP A 34 -12.15 4.64 -10.17
N HIS A 35 -12.05 4.08 -11.37
CA HIS A 35 -13.19 3.81 -12.24
C HIS A 35 -14.05 2.63 -11.77
N VAL A 36 -13.57 1.84 -10.80
CA VAL A 36 -14.31 0.72 -10.23
C VAL A 36 -15.00 1.16 -8.94
N PRO A 37 -16.33 1.08 -8.87
CA PRO A 37 -17.05 1.39 -7.66
C PRO A 37 -16.63 0.46 -6.50
N PRO A 38 -16.37 0.99 -5.30
CA PRO A 38 -16.04 0.16 -4.16
C PRO A 38 -17.17 -0.85 -3.84
N PRO A 39 -16.87 -2.15 -3.72
CA PRO A 39 -17.88 -3.16 -3.43
C PRO A 39 -18.32 -3.12 -1.96
N ALA A 40 -19.40 -3.84 -1.65
CA ALA A 40 -19.84 -4.06 -0.28
C ALA A 40 -18.78 -4.82 0.52
N ALA A 41 -18.71 -4.54 1.82
CA ALA A 41 -17.78 -5.18 2.74
C ALA A 41 -18.51 -5.58 4.03
N ALA A 42 -18.03 -6.64 4.68
CA ALA A 42 -18.46 -6.96 6.03
C ALA A 42 -17.83 -5.96 7.02
N ASP A 43 -18.62 -5.46 7.95
CA ASP A 43 -18.13 -4.61 9.04
C ASP A 43 -19.13 -4.60 10.19
N ASP A 44 -18.65 -4.47 11.41
CA ASP A 44 -19.49 -4.35 12.60
C ASP A 44 -20.25 -3.02 12.60
N HIS A 45 -19.62 -1.95 12.10
CA HIS A 45 -20.24 -0.65 12.02
C HIS A 45 -20.99 -0.46 10.68
N PRO A 46 -22.32 -0.15 10.70
CA PRO A 46 -23.13 -0.08 9.47
C PRO A 46 -22.61 0.89 8.41
N LEU A 47 -22.04 2.02 8.79
CA LEU A 47 -21.49 3.02 7.86
C LEU A 47 -20.19 2.59 7.17
N LEU A 48 -19.53 1.54 7.68
CA LEU A 48 -18.27 1.04 7.14
C LEU A 48 -18.44 -0.21 6.28
N ARG A 49 -19.68 -0.59 5.94
CA ARG A 49 -20.01 -1.80 5.14
C ARG A 49 -19.75 -1.63 3.63
N ARG A 50 -18.71 -0.88 3.29
CA ARG A 50 -18.21 -0.70 1.92
C ARG A 50 -16.70 -0.58 1.95
N TYR A 51 -16.02 -1.12 0.93
CA TYR A 51 -14.60 -0.86 0.74
C TYR A 51 -14.36 0.58 0.27
N GLY A 52 -13.12 1.03 0.30
CA GLY A 52 -12.67 2.27 -0.32
C GLY A 52 -12.24 2.07 -1.79
N CYS A 53 -11.70 3.12 -2.39
CA CYS A 53 -11.05 3.04 -3.69
C CYS A 53 -9.87 2.06 -3.64
N ARG A 54 -9.58 1.41 -4.77
CA ARG A 54 -8.44 0.49 -4.83
C ARG A 54 -7.12 1.23 -4.68
N VAL A 55 -6.19 0.60 -3.98
CA VAL A 55 -4.81 1.08 -3.82
C VAL A 55 -3.85 0.08 -4.44
N PRO A 56 -2.69 0.52 -4.98
CA PRO A 56 -1.67 -0.38 -5.47
C PRO A 56 -1.11 -1.25 -4.36
N ALA A 57 -0.91 -2.54 -4.63
CA ALA A 57 -0.22 -3.45 -3.74
C ALA A 57 0.71 -4.37 -4.53
N LEU A 58 1.90 -4.63 -3.97
CA LEU A 58 2.87 -5.59 -4.50
C LEU A 58 3.11 -6.66 -3.45
N ILE A 59 3.00 -7.91 -3.87
CA ILE A 59 3.27 -9.09 -3.04
C ILE A 59 4.51 -9.78 -3.58
N VAL A 60 5.56 -9.82 -2.78
CA VAL A 60 6.86 -10.34 -3.19
C VAL A 60 7.29 -11.45 -2.25
N SER A 61 7.47 -12.65 -2.80
CA SER A 61 7.92 -13.84 -2.09
C SER A 61 8.51 -14.85 -3.08
N PRO A 62 9.46 -15.70 -2.68
CA PRO A 62 9.85 -16.84 -3.51
C PRO A 62 8.72 -17.85 -3.73
N TRP A 63 7.66 -17.79 -2.94
CA TRP A 63 6.51 -18.69 -3.01
C TRP A 63 5.34 -18.18 -3.85
N THR A 64 5.41 -16.94 -4.35
CA THR A 64 4.39 -16.37 -5.25
C THR A 64 4.77 -16.60 -6.71
N ARG A 65 3.77 -16.77 -7.58
CA ARG A 65 3.98 -16.85 -9.03
C ARG A 65 4.56 -15.53 -9.55
N ARG A 66 5.64 -15.62 -10.33
CA ARG A 66 6.29 -14.44 -10.94
C ARG A 66 5.37 -13.79 -11.97
N GLY A 67 5.27 -12.45 -11.93
CA GLY A 67 4.56 -11.65 -12.93
C GLY A 67 3.05 -11.91 -12.99
N SER A 68 2.46 -12.46 -11.93
CA SER A 68 1.02 -12.70 -11.86
C SER A 68 0.26 -11.51 -11.30
N VAL A 69 -1.02 -11.43 -11.65
CA VAL A 69 -1.99 -10.50 -11.08
C VAL A 69 -3.06 -11.30 -10.36
N ALA A 70 -3.36 -10.95 -9.11
CA ALA A 70 -4.45 -11.56 -8.36
C ALA A 70 -5.73 -10.71 -8.52
N HIS A 71 -6.84 -11.39 -8.83
CA HIS A 71 -8.16 -10.76 -8.93
C HIS A 71 -9.01 -10.97 -7.67
N THR A 72 -8.48 -11.68 -6.68
CA THR A 72 -9.11 -11.82 -5.36
C THR A 72 -9.16 -10.46 -4.68
N VAL A 73 -10.29 -10.13 -4.09
CA VAL A 73 -10.43 -8.89 -3.32
C VAL A 73 -9.64 -9.01 -2.02
N PHE A 74 -8.66 -8.15 -1.87
CA PHE A 74 -7.90 -7.96 -0.63
C PHE A 74 -8.11 -6.54 -0.12
N ASP A 75 -8.01 -6.37 1.17
CA ASP A 75 -7.98 -5.07 1.83
C ASP A 75 -6.86 -5.03 2.88
N HIS A 76 -6.70 -3.92 3.59
CA HIS A 76 -5.65 -3.81 4.61
C HIS A 76 -5.81 -4.84 5.73
N THR A 77 -7.06 -5.26 6.02
CA THR A 77 -7.32 -6.30 7.03
C THR A 77 -6.91 -7.70 6.57
N SER A 78 -6.71 -7.90 5.27
CA SER A 78 -6.11 -9.12 4.71
C SER A 78 -4.68 -9.34 5.22
N ILE A 79 -3.93 -8.27 5.42
CA ILE A 79 -2.58 -8.32 6.02
C ILE A 79 -2.69 -8.75 7.48
N ILE A 80 -3.60 -8.13 8.23
CA ILE A 80 -3.86 -8.47 9.63
C ILE A 80 -4.23 -9.95 9.74
N LYS A 81 -5.22 -10.40 8.96
CA LYS A 81 -5.64 -11.81 8.97
C LYS A 81 -4.50 -12.77 8.63
N THR A 82 -3.63 -12.40 7.69
CA THR A 82 -2.46 -13.21 7.33
C THR A 82 -1.50 -13.35 8.50
N VAL A 83 -1.22 -12.25 9.22
CA VAL A 83 -0.38 -12.25 10.42
C VAL A 83 -1.00 -13.10 11.53
N LEU A 84 -2.30 -12.93 11.79
CA LEU A 84 -3.01 -13.71 12.79
C LEU A 84 -2.96 -15.21 12.50
N LEU A 85 -3.23 -15.61 11.25
CA LEU A 85 -3.18 -17.01 10.83
C LEU A 85 -1.77 -17.59 10.92
N ARG A 86 -0.74 -16.80 10.70
CA ARG A 86 0.65 -17.29 10.69
C ARG A 86 1.27 -17.34 12.08
N PHE A 87 0.96 -16.37 12.95
CA PHE A 87 1.69 -16.17 14.19
C PHE A 87 0.84 -16.23 15.46
N CYS A 88 -0.49 -16.10 15.33
CA CYS A 88 -1.41 -16.00 16.46
C CYS A 88 -2.45 -17.12 16.51
N ARG A 89 -2.26 -18.19 15.73
CA ARG A 89 -3.17 -19.32 15.74
C ARG A 89 -3.08 -20.06 17.07
N ARG A 90 -4.23 -20.31 17.68
CA ARG A 90 -4.36 -21.05 18.93
C ARG A 90 -4.25 -22.56 18.68
N PRO A 91 -4.05 -23.38 19.72
CA PRO A 91 -4.00 -24.83 19.60
C PRO A 91 -5.27 -25.46 18.99
N ASP A 92 -6.43 -24.84 19.21
CA ASP A 92 -7.72 -25.24 18.62
C ASP A 92 -7.88 -24.83 17.14
N GLY A 93 -6.87 -24.20 16.54
CA GLY A 93 -6.88 -23.74 15.16
C GLY A 93 -7.52 -22.37 14.94
N THR A 94 -8.11 -21.76 15.97
CA THR A 94 -8.72 -20.42 15.88
C THR A 94 -7.68 -19.30 15.88
N ILE A 95 -8.09 -18.12 15.49
CA ILE A 95 -7.31 -16.87 15.58
C ILE A 95 -8.04 -15.88 16.50
N PRO A 96 -7.35 -14.88 17.06
CA PRO A 96 -7.99 -13.81 17.81
C PRO A 96 -9.08 -13.13 16.97
N ASP A 97 -10.21 -12.83 17.61
CA ASP A 97 -11.28 -12.04 16.98
C ASP A 97 -10.83 -10.57 16.91
N MET A 98 -10.93 -9.99 15.73
CA MET A 98 -10.66 -8.57 15.46
C MET A 98 -11.78 -7.94 14.63
N GLY A 99 -13.00 -8.43 14.80
CA GLY A 99 -14.20 -7.90 14.18
C GLY A 99 -14.55 -8.51 12.83
N ALA A 100 -15.76 -8.20 12.37
CA ALA A 100 -16.35 -8.79 11.17
C ALA A 100 -15.53 -8.55 9.90
N ARG A 101 -14.85 -7.40 9.79
CA ARG A 101 -14.01 -7.06 8.63
C ARG A 101 -12.85 -8.06 8.51
N VAL A 102 -12.10 -8.27 9.59
CA VAL A 102 -10.97 -9.23 9.60
C VAL A 102 -11.49 -10.66 9.41
N ALA A 103 -12.61 -11.01 10.04
CA ALA A 103 -13.19 -12.34 9.89
C ALA A 103 -13.54 -12.68 8.43
N ALA A 104 -14.10 -11.73 7.69
CA ALA A 104 -14.51 -11.88 6.28
C ALA A 104 -13.36 -11.70 5.27
N ALA A 105 -12.25 -11.04 5.64
CA ALA A 105 -11.15 -10.76 4.73
C ALA A 105 -10.53 -12.04 4.15
N ASN A 106 -10.07 -11.97 2.90
CA ASN A 106 -9.19 -12.98 2.32
C ASN A 106 -7.78 -12.82 2.89
N HIS A 107 -7.07 -13.92 3.15
CA HIS A 107 -5.68 -13.86 3.60
C HIS A 107 -4.70 -14.02 2.42
N LEU A 108 -3.51 -13.45 2.53
CA LEU A 108 -2.50 -13.46 1.46
C LEU A 108 -1.85 -14.84 1.23
N GLY A 109 -2.05 -15.79 2.13
CA GLY A 109 -1.50 -17.15 2.01
C GLY A 109 -1.94 -17.89 0.73
N GLY A 110 -3.12 -17.56 0.19
CA GLY A 110 -3.58 -18.11 -1.09
C GLY A 110 -2.76 -17.68 -2.32
N LEU A 111 -1.87 -16.71 -2.17
CA LEU A 111 -0.95 -16.28 -3.22
C LEU A 111 0.38 -17.05 -3.22
N LEU A 112 0.65 -17.84 -2.18
CA LEU A 112 1.85 -18.65 -2.02
C LEU A 112 1.62 -20.02 -2.68
N VAL A 113 1.68 -20.06 -4.00
CA VAL A 113 1.26 -21.20 -4.82
C VAL A 113 2.41 -22.03 -5.39
N GLU A 114 3.64 -21.55 -5.27
CA GLU A 114 4.80 -22.30 -5.78
C GLU A 114 5.09 -23.51 -4.87
N PRO A 115 5.36 -24.69 -5.42
CA PRO A 115 5.62 -25.91 -4.64
C PRO A 115 6.98 -25.89 -3.91
N ALA A 116 7.89 -25.03 -4.36
CA ALA A 116 9.20 -24.79 -3.76
C ALA A 116 9.59 -23.31 -3.91
N PRO A 117 10.45 -22.80 -3.02
CA PRO A 117 10.87 -21.40 -3.11
C PRO A 117 11.68 -21.18 -4.39
N ARG A 118 11.27 -20.20 -5.18
CA ARG A 118 12.01 -19.82 -6.38
C ARG A 118 13.38 -19.24 -6.00
N PRO A 119 14.43 -19.52 -6.77
CA PRO A 119 15.75 -18.91 -6.56
C PRO A 119 15.64 -17.39 -6.67
N ALA A 120 16.52 -16.68 -5.97
CA ALA A 120 16.67 -15.25 -6.12
C ALA A 120 17.06 -14.91 -7.57
N PRO A 121 16.49 -13.85 -8.17
CA PRO A 121 16.90 -13.41 -9.50
C PRO A 121 18.35 -12.91 -9.47
N PRO A 122 19.09 -13.00 -10.61
CA PRO A 122 20.43 -12.46 -10.70
C PRO A 122 20.47 -10.95 -10.40
N GLN A 123 21.47 -10.50 -9.65
CA GLN A 123 21.63 -9.09 -9.28
C GLN A 123 21.73 -8.14 -10.49
N THR A 124 22.32 -8.59 -11.58
CA THR A 124 22.46 -7.83 -12.83
C THR A 124 21.13 -7.33 -13.38
N ASP A 125 20.07 -8.10 -13.25
CA ASP A 125 18.74 -7.72 -13.75
C ASP A 125 18.11 -6.57 -12.95
N LEU A 126 18.41 -6.49 -11.66
CA LEU A 126 17.85 -5.46 -10.75
C LEU A 126 18.52 -4.10 -10.96
N LEU A 127 19.83 -4.08 -11.18
CA LEU A 127 20.59 -2.85 -11.48
C LEU A 127 20.16 -2.28 -12.83
N ALA A 128 20.11 -3.10 -13.87
CA ALA A 128 19.65 -2.69 -15.20
C ALA A 128 18.22 -2.14 -15.18
N LEU A 129 17.33 -2.73 -14.38
CA LEU A 129 15.95 -2.23 -14.23
C LEU A 129 15.90 -0.87 -13.52
N SER A 130 16.72 -0.67 -12.47
CA SER A 130 16.78 0.61 -11.74
C SER A 130 17.33 1.74 -12.63
N GLU A 131 18.35 1.47 -13.43
CA GLU A 131 18.92 2.43 -14.38
C GLU A 131 17.94 2.82 -15.48
N ARG A 132 17.19 1.85 -16.05
CA ARG A 132 16.13 2.12 -17.04
C ARG A 132 15.04 3.04 -16.48
N VAL A 133 14.58 2.78 -15.25
CA VAL A 133 13.55 3.61 -14.60
C VAL A 133 14.06 5.03 -14.33
N VAL A 134 15.31 5.18 -13.89
CA VAL A 134 15.92 6.50 -13.66
C VAL A 134 16.07 7.24 -15.00
N SER A 135 16.53 6.57 -16.05
CA SER A 135 16.69 7.15 -17.39
C SER A 135 15.36 7.59 -17.99
N GLN A 136 14.30 6.76 -17.88
CA GLN A 136 12.95 7.12 -18.35
C GLN A 136 12.38 8.32 -17.58
N ARG A 137 12.64 8.45 -16.27
CA ARG A 137 12.21 9.61 -15.48
C ARG A 137 12.96 10.88 -15.87
N ALA A 138 14.26 10.78 -16.11
CA ALA A 138 15.06 11.91 -16.59
C ALA A 138 14.52 12.41 -17.95
N VAL A 139 14.23 11.52 -18.89
CA VAL A 139 13.64 11.87 -20.19
C VAL A 139 12.23 12.49 -20.01
N ALA A 140 11.39 11.88 -19.19
CA ALA A 140 10.05 12.40 -18.93
C ALA A 140 10.07 13.78 -18.24
N SER A 141 11.02 14.02 -17.31
CA SER A 141 11.18 15.32 -16.65
C SER A 141 11.70 16.40 -17.60
N VAL A 142 12.57 16.05 -18.53
CA VAL A 142 13.05 16.96 -19.58
C VAL A 142 11.92 17.29 -20.57
N ALA A 143 11.15 16.29 -21.00
CA ALA A 143 9.98 16.47 -21.87
C ALA A 143 8.90 17.34 -21.19
N ALA A 144 8.63 17.13 -19.90
CA ALA A 144 7.69 17.94 -19.13
C ALA A 144 8.14 19.40 -18.96
N ARG A 145 9.46 19.65 -18.89
CA ARG A 145 10.02 21.02 -18.85
C ARG A 145 10.07 21.70 -20.23
N ALA A 146 10.09 20.91 -21.30
CA ALA A 146 10.11 21.41 -22.67
C ALA A 146 8.72 21.75 -23.22
N SER A 147 7.66 21.44 -22.52
CA SER A 147 6.28 21.73 -22.93
C SER A 147 5.73 22.88 -22.09
N PRO A 148 5.74 24.13 -22.60
CA PRO A 148 4.98 25.21 -21.99
C PRO A 148 3.52 25.14 -22.44
N ALA A 149 2.89 23.97 -22.30
CA ALA A 149 1.46 23.89 -22.43
C ALA A 149 0.88 24.20 -21.05
N THR A 150 0.43 25.39 -20.83
CA THR A 150 -0.65 25.71 -19.91
C THR A 150 -1.86 24.88 -20.38
N LEU A 151 -1.89 23.61 -19.99
CA LEU A 151 -3.09 22.81 -20.12
C LEU A 151 -4.13 23.48 -19.25
N ASP A 152 -5.13 24.03 -19.91
CA ASP A 152 -6.29 24.59 -19.22
C ASP A 152 -6.83 23.50 -18.29
N PRO A 153 -6.98 23.75 -16.99
CA PRO A 153 -7.43 22.72 -16.07
C PRO A 153 -8.75 22.15 -16.55
N ASN A 154 -8.87 20.83 -16.59
CA ASN A 154 -10.15 20.22 -16.91
C ASN A 154 -11.21 20.57 -15.83
N GLU A 155 -12.47 20.29 -16.11
CA GLU A 155 -13.58 20.68 -15.23
C GLU A 155 -13.44 20.13 -13.81
N PHE A 156 -12.91 18.90 -13.65
CA PHE A 156 -12.61 18.28 -12.36
C PHE A 156 -11.48 19.01 -11.61
N GLN A 157 -10.40 19.37 -12.30
CA GLN A 157 -9.29 20.12 -11.72
C GLN A 157 -9.71 21.53 -11.31
N ARG A 158 -10.59 22.18 -12.09
CA ARG A 158 -11.20 23.47 -11.71
C ARG A 158 -12.08 23.33 -10.47
N GLY A 159 -12.86 22.25 -10.36
CA GLY A 159 -13.66 21.96 -9.17
C GLY A 159 -12.81 21.75 -7.92
N LEU A 160 -11.71 21.00 -8.01
CA LEU A 160 -10.77 20.80 -6.91
C LEU A 160 -10.10 22.11 -6.47
N LEU A 161 -9.65 22.94 -7.42
CA LEU A 161 -9.05 24.25 -7.12
C LEU A 161 -10.06 25.21 -6.49
N ALA A 162 -11.32 25.17 -6.91
CA ALA A 162 -12.39 25.96 -6.30
C ALA A 162 -12.66 25.51 -4.86
N CYS A 163 -12.75 24.20 -4.62
CA CYS A 163 -12.92 23.60 -3.29
C CYS A 163 -11.74 23.94 -2.36
N GLN A 164 -10.51 23.85 -2.86
CA GLN A 164 -9.32 24.22 -2.10
C GLN A 164 -9.33 25.71 -1.72
N ARG A 165 -9.69 26.61 -2.63
CA ARG A 165 -9.81 28.04 -2.35
C ARG A 165 -10.88 28.33 -1.30
N GLU A 166 -12.00 27.64 -1.38
CA GLU A 166 -13.09 27.78 -0.41
C GLU A 166 -12.70 27.27 0.98
N LEU A 167 -11.99 26.16 1.07
CA LEU A 167 -11.45 25.64 2.33
C LEU A 167 -10.41 26.59 2.94
N LEU A 168 -9.52 27.15 2.14
CA LEU A 168 -8.52 28.11 2.58
C LEU A 168 -9.16 29.45 3.02
N ALA A 169 -10.27 29.85 2.41
CA ALA A 169 -11.00 31.07 2.78
C ALA A 169 -11.82 30.90 4.07
N ARG A 170 -12.19 29.69 4.45
CA ARG A 170 -13.04 29.41 5.63
C ARG A 170 -12.27 29.29 6.94
N GLN A 171 -10.91 29.25 6.95
CA GLN A 171 -10.16 29.05 8.19
C GLN A 171 -8.83 29.80 8.24
N PRO A 172 -8.62 30.58 9.30
CA PRO A 172 -7.38 30.50 10.04
C PRO A 172 -7.52 29.33 11.07
N TYR A 173 -7.04 28.14 10.74
CA TYR A 173 -6.87 27.08 11.73
C TYR A 173 -5.78 27.54 12.71
N SER A 174 -6.20 28.14 13.83
CA SER A 174 -5.33 28.32 14.98
C SER A 174 -5.17 26.95 15.64
N SER A 175 -4.03 26.33 15.44
CA SER A 175 -3.65 25.15 16.21
C SER A 175 -3.78 25.49 17.70
N PRO A 176 -4.48 24.68 18.50
CA PRO A 176 -4.46 24.86 19.94
C PRO A 176 -3.01 24.76 20.43
N PRO A 177 -2.60 25.53 21.44
CA PRO A 177 -1.28 25.47 21.99
C PRO A 177 -1.02 24.04 22.49
N ILE A 178 0.13 23.49 22.10
CA ILE A 178 0.61 22.19 22.61
C ILE A 178 0.90 22.41 24.09
N GLU A 179 -0.03 22.03 24.98
CA GLU A 179 0.25 21.96 26.39
C GLU A 179 1.36 20.95 26.62
N SER A 180 2.48 21.41 27.15
CA SER A 180 3.62 20.58 27.50
C SER A 180 3.15 19.56 28.56
N ILE A 181 3.12 18.29 28.18
CA ILE A 181 2.91 17.19 29.12
C ILE A 181 4.14 17.13 30.03
N SER A 182 4.00 17.70 31.20
CA SER A 182 5.00 17.56 32.27
C SER A 182 4.99 16.11 32.78
N VAL A 183 6.00 15.34 32.40
CA VAL A 183 6.24 14.02 32.97
C VAL A 183 6.70 14.23 34.42
N LYS A 184 5.81 14.01 35.40
CA LYS A 184 6.19 13.89 36.78
C LYS A 184 7.02 12.61 36.96
N SER A 185 8.32 12.77 37.16
CA SER A 185 9.18 11.71 37.70
C SER A 185 8.74 11.42 39.14
N GLY A 186 8.06 10.30 39.35
CA GLY A 186 7.77 9.77 40.68
C GLY A 186 9.05 9.18 41.30
N GLN A 187 9.31 9.57 42.52
CA GLN A 187 10.22 8.93 43.43
C GLN A 187 9.70 7.56 43.86
#